data_c0947f72df0a763487b44b0147e549ce
#
_entry.id   c0947f72df0a763487b44b0147e549ce
#
_cell.length_a   1.000
_cell.length_b   1.000
_cell.length_c   1.000
_cell.angle_alpha   90.00
_cell.angle_beta   90.00
_cell.angle_gamma   90.00
#
_symmetry.space_group_name_H-M   'P 1'
#
loop_
_entity.id
_entity.type
_entity.pdbx_description
1 polymer ?
#
loop_
_entity_poly.entity_id
_entity_poly.type
_entity_poly.pdbx_seq_one_letter_code
_entity_poly.pdbx_strand_id
1 'polypeptide(L)'
;VLGLPIKRMIAATNLNDTVPRYWKDGQWTPHKTIPTLSNAMDVSAPNNWPRVEDLLAQGVIERSALATQVVDEEDTQLGVRQLSQLGYLSEPHAAVAYRALKRELQPGEYGLFLGTAHPAKFPEVMEAELGAGVVDVPERHAAAGPLGHDGRQLSGADDGRRPVRG
;
A
#
# COMPACT_ATOMS: atom_id res chain seq x y z
N VAL A 1 -11.90 -3.23 -19.59
CA VAL A 1 -12.05 -2.44 -18.38
C VAL A 1 -13.38 -2.78 -17.72
N LEU A 2 -13.44 -2.86 -16.39
CA LEU A 2 -14.57 -3.45 -15.63
C LEU A 2 -15.83 -2.58 -15.58
N GLY A 3 -15.86 -1.39 -16.24
CA GLY A 3 -17.02 -0.50 -16.23
C GLY A 3 -17.39 0.09 -14.86
N LEU A 4 -16.43 0.12 -13.91
CA LEU A 4 -16.66 0.74 -12.61
C LEU A 4 -16.82 2.27 -12.78
N PRO A 5 -17.70 2.92 -12.01
CA PRO A 5 -17.94 4.37 -12.10
C PRO A 5 -16.82 5.16 -11.40
N ILE A 6 -15.59 5.01 -11.89
CA ILE A 6 -14.43 5.72 -11.38
C ILE A 6 -14.34 7.06 -12.10
N LYS A 7 -14.48 8.15 -11.34
CA LYS A 7 -14.35 9.50 -11.87
C LYS A 7 -12.91 9.86 -12.20
N ARG A 8 -11.97 9.48 -11.32
CA ARG A 8 -10.57 9.85 -11.43
C ARG A 8 -9.68 8.84 -10.71
N MET A 9 -8.53 8.56 -11.28
CA MET A 9 -7.42 7.83 -10.66
C MET A 9 -6.34 8.82 -10.24
N ILE A 10 -5.62 8.51 -9.17
CA ILE A 10 -4.53 9.35 -8.67
C ILE A 10 -3.27 8.49 -8.59
N ALA A 11 -2.26 8.84 -9.39
CA ALA A 11 -0.92 8.28 -9.26
C ALA A 11 -0.18 9.06 -8.17
N ALA A 12 -0.10 8.46 -6.98
CA ALA A 12 0.61 9.02 -5.84
C ALA A 12 2.05 8.53 -5.83
N THR A 13 3.01 9.44 -5.65
CA THR A 13 4.42 9.12 -5.46
C THR A 13 4.95 9.76 -4.18
N ASN A 14 6.03 9.20 -3.65
CA ASN A 14 6.89 9.89 -2.70
C ASN A 14 7.81 10.88 -3.45
N LEU A 15 8.95 11.27 -2.86
CA LEU A 15 9.90 12.20 -3.49
C LEU A 15 10.53 11.67 -4.80
N ASN A 16 10.30 10.40 -5.15
CA ASN A 16 10.69 9.85 -6.44
C ASN A 16 9.61 10.18 -7.50
N ASP A 17 9.57 11.42 -7.90
CA ASP A 17 8.48 12.13 -8.56
C ASP A 17 8.54 12.15 -10.10
N THR A 18 9.25 11.23 -10.72
CA THR A 18 9.41 11.22 -12.19
C THR A 18 8.06 11.20 -12.92
N VAL A 19 7.09 10.42 -12.45
CA VAL A 19 5.75 10.35 -13.06
C VAL A 19 4.99 11.67 -12.96
N PRO A 20 4.85 12.32 -11.80
CA PRO A 20 4.25 13.66 -11.70
C PRO A 20 4.92 14.72 -12.58
N ARG A 21 6.24 14.77 -12.63
CA ARG A 21 6.95 15.70 -13.51
C ARG A 21 6.68 15.42 -14.98
N TYR A 22 6.83 14.16 -15.39
CA TYR A 22 6.48 13.74 -16.74
C TYR A 22 5.03 14.07 -17.11
N TRP A 23 4.11 13.87 -16.19
CA TRP A 23 2.70 14.20 -16.41
C TRP A 23 2.47 15.68 -16.66
N LYS A 24 3.28 16.54 -16.03
CA LYS A 24 3.19 17.99 -16.14
C LYS A 24 3.86 18.53 -17.40
N ASP A 25 5.09 18.09 -17.71
CA ASP A 25 5.94 18.68 -18.74
C ASP A 25 6.20 17.79 -19.96
N GLY A 26 5.82 16.53 -19.92
CA GLY A 26 6.00 15.56 -21.01
C GLY A 26 7.42 15.02 -21.16
N GLN A 27 8.33 15.34 -20.22
CA GLN A 27 9.72 14.91 -20.29
C GLN A 27 10.03 13.80 -19.29
N TRP A 28 10.36 12.60 -19.78
CA TRP A 28 10.76 11.48 -18.94
C TRP A 28 12.22 11.63 -18.51
N THR A 29 12.43 12.28 -17.38
CA THR A 29 13.76 12.58 -16.82
C THR A 29 13.92 12.01 -15.41
N PRO A 30 14.18 10.70 -15.26
CA PRO A 30 14.43 10.10 -13.95
C PRO A 30 15.67 10.73 -13.30
N HIS A 31 15.59 10.98 -12.01
CA HIS A 31 16.73 11.36 -11.18
C HIS A 31 17.28 10.17 -10.40
N LYS A 32 18.37 10.36 -9.67
CA LYS A 32 18.84 9.34 -8.72
C LYS A 32 17.78 9.08 -7.68
N THR A 33 17.48 7.81 -7.42
CA THR A 33 16.50 7.41 -6.41
C THR A 33 16.82 8.03 -5.04
N ILE A 34 15.81 8.61 -4.42
CA ILE A 34 15.86 9.24 -3.10
C ILE A 34 15.30 8.24 -2.08
N PRO A 35 16.05 7.87 -1.04
CA PRO A 35 15.52 7.06 0.06
C PRO A 35 14.43 7.79 0.83
N THR A 36 13.32 7.11 1.12
CA THR A 36 12.17 7.67 1.85
C THR A 36 11.61 6.70 2.88
N LEU A 37 10.69 7.18 3.72
CA LEU A 37 9.94 6.34 4.68
C LEU A 37 9.08 5.29 3.98
N SER A 38 8.58 5.59 2.79
CA SER A 38 7.83 4.66 1.95
C SER A 38 8.76 3.92 0.97
N ASN A 39 9.79 3.26 1.49
CA ASN A 39 10.95 2.77 0.77
C ASN A 39 10.66 1.77 -0.37
N ALA A 40 9.55 1.03 -0.33
CA ALA A 40 9.16 0.16 -1.43
C ALA A 40 8.66 0.95 -2.67
N MET A 41 8.39 2.27 -2.50
CA MET A 41 8.09 3.21 -3.59
C MET A 41 9.32 4.01 -4.03
N ASP A 42 10.52 3.71 -3.53
CA ASP A 42 11.77 4.37 -3.92
C ASP A 42 12.22 3.91 -5.30
N VAL A 43 11.42 4.27 -6.30
CA VAL A 43 11.61 3.91 -7.70
C VAL A 43 11.50 5.17 -8.56
N SER A 44 12.64 5.75 -8.92
CA SER A 44 12.66 6.97 -9.74
C SER A 44 12.30 6.73 -11.21
N ALA A 45 12.39 5.49 -11.70
CA ALA A 45 12.01 5.10 -13.07
C ALA A 45 11.08 3.86 -13.05
N PRO A 46 9.79 4.03 -12.74
CA PRO A 46 8.87 2.91 -12.65
C PRO A 46 8.68 2.23 -14.02
N ASN A 47 9.00 0.94 -14.07
CA ASN A 47 8.97 0.14 -15.30
C ASN A 47 7.55 -0.24 -15.77
N ASN A 48 6.55 0.00 -14.96
CA ASN A 48 5.14 -0.25 -15.29
C ASN A 48 4.45 0.95 -15.94
N TRP A 49 5.07 2.12 -15.96
CA TRP A 49 4.51 3.34 -16.54
C TRP A 49 4.16 3.21 -18.04
N PRO A 50 4.97 2.54 -18.89
CA PRO A 50 4.62 2.33 -20.29
C PRO A 50 3.26 1.66 -20.52
N ARG A 51 2.75 0.89 -19.55
CA ARG A 51 1.39 0.31 -19.62
C ARG A 51 0.31 1.38 -19.51
N VAL A 52 0.53 2.41 -18.72
CA VAL A 52 -0.39 3.55 -18.60
C VAL A 52 -0.37 4.35 -19.90
N GLU A 53 0.81 4.57 -20.49
CA GLU A 53 0.95 5.27 -21.78
C GLU A 53 0.24 4.51 -22.90
N ASP A 54 0.37 3.19 -22.93
CA ASP A 54 -0.32 2.34 -23.91
C ASP A 54 -1.85 2.45 -23.77
N LEU A 55 -2.38 2.42 -22.56
CA LEU A 55 -3.82 2.59 -22.30
C LEU A 55 -4.33 3.97 -22.72
N LEU A 56 -3.52 5.01 -22.53
CA LEU A 56 -3.81 6.36 -23.00
C LEU A 56 -3.79 6.45 -24.54
N ALA A 57 -2.77 5.86 -25.17
CA ALA A 57 -2.64 5.85 -26.63
C ALA A 57 -3.77 5.09 -27.31
N GLN A 58 -4.27 4.04 -26.69
CA GLN A 58 -5.42 3.26 -27.17
C GLN A 58 -6.78 3.91 -26.86
N GLY A 59 -6.81 5.03 -26.11
CA GLY A 59 -8.05 5.68 -25.69
C GLY A 59 -8.87 4.87 -24.68
N VAL A 60 -8.26 3.88 -24.01
CA VAL A 60 -8.92 3.08 -22.96
C VAL A 60 -9.11 3.91 -21.69
N ILE A 61 -8.19 4.82 -21.41
CA ILE A 61 -8.31 5.84 -20.37
C ILE A 61 -8.04 7.22 -20.98
N GLU A 62 -8.74 8.22 -20.47
CA GLU A 62 -8.50 9.60 -20.87
C GLU A 62 -7.47 10.24 -19.93
N ARG A 63 -6.68 11.16 -20.48
CA ARG A 63 -5.70 11.92 -19.69
C ARG A 63 -6.36 12.70 -18.54
N SER A 64 -7.55 13.21 -18.75
CA SER A 64 -8.35 13.92 -17.73
C SER A 64 -8.79 13.05 -16.55
N ALA A 65 -8.82 11.72 -16.74
CA ALA A 65 -9.17 10.76 -15.69
C ALA A 65 -8.00 10.37 -14.77
N LEU A 66 -6.78 10.87 -15.05
CA LEU A 66 -5.60 10.62 -14.23
C LEU A 66 -5.04 11.92 -13.66
N ALA A 67 -4.94 11.99 -12.35
CA ALA A 67 -4.21 13.00 -11.61
C ALA A 67 -2.90 12.43 -11.05
N THR A 68 -1.96 13.30 -10.71
CA THR A 68 -0.69 12.90 -10.08
C THR A 68 -0.42 13.75 -8.85
N GLN A 69 0.11 13.15 -7.79
CA GLN A 69 0.45 13.84 -6.54
C GLN A 69 1.80 13.36 -6.03
N VAL A 70 2.62 14.31 -5.56
CA VAL A 70 3.84 14.04 -4.79
C VAL A 70 3.53 14.25 -3.32
N VAL A 71 3.89 13.31 -2.48
CA VAL A 71 3.75 13.37 -1.02
C VAL A 71 5.14 13.27 -0.41
N ASP A 72 5.56 14.30 0.28
CA ASP A 72 6.85 14.36 0.96
C ASP A 72 6.85 13.60 2.29
N GLU A 73 7.99 13.59 2.98
CA GLU A 73 8.16 12.86 4.22
C GLU A 73 7.28 13.41 5.35
N GLU A 74 7.20 14.73 5.50
CA GLU A 74 6.40 15.36 6.54
C GLU A 74 4.91 15.03 6.37
N ASP A 75 4.45 15.09 5.14
CA ASP A 75 3.06 14.79 4.81
C ASP A 75 2.76 13.29 4.91
N THR A 76 3.74 12.43 4.61
CA THR A 76 3.64 10.98 4.84
C THR A 76 3.48 10.67 6.34
N GLN A 77 4.31 11.26 7.20
CA GLN A 77 4.21 11.13 8.65
C GLN A 77 2.87 11.64 9.19
N LEU A 78 2.43 12.80 8.69
CA LEU A 78 1.10 13.33 9.01
C LEU A 78 -0.02 12.36 8.60
N GLY A 79 0.11 11.70 7.46
CA GLY A 79 -0.81 10.67 6.98
C GLY A 79 -0.90 9.47 7.92
N VAL A 80 0.25 8.95 8.37
CA VAL A 80 0.32 7.84 9.35
C VAL A 80 -0.43 8.23 10.64
N ARG A 81 -0.14 9.41 11.20
CA ARG A 81 -0.81 9.89 12.41
C ARG A 81 -2.32 10.07 12.23
N GLN A 82 -2.75 10.66 11.13
CA GLN A 82 -4.17 10.88 10.85
C GLN A 82 -4.95 9.58 10.68
N LEU A 83 -4.39 8.60 9.97
CA LEU A 83 -5.02 7.29 9.81
C LEU A 83 -5.13 6.56 11.15
N SER A 84 -4.11 6.63 12.00
CA SER A 84 -4.15 6.08 13.35
C SER A 84 -5.24 6.73 14.21
N GLN A 85 -5.38 8.05 14.15
CA GLN A 85 -6.46 8.78 14.86
C GLN A 85 -7.86 8.38 14.38
N LEU A 86 -7.99 7.97 13.12
CA LEU A 86 -9.23 7.43 12.56
C LEU A 86 -9.46 5.95 12.89
N GLY A 87 -8.59 5.33 13.68
CA GLY A 87 -8.66 3.92 14.06
C GLY A 87 -8.12 2.94 13.00
N TYR A 88 -7.43 3.45 11.99
CA TYR A 88 -6.82 2.62 10.95
C TYR A 88 -5.29 2.64 11.06
N LEU A 89 -4.72 1.58 11.61
CA LEU A 89 -3.28 1.41 11.68
C LEU A 89 -2.74 1.09 10.29
N SER A 90 -2.13 2.09 9.68
CA SER A 90 -1.59 2.05 8.32
C SER A 90 -0.08 2.22 8.33
N GLU A 91 0.54 1.92 7.21
CA GLU A 91 1.98 2.06 6.99
C GLU A 91 2.30 3.21 6.00
N PRO A 92 3.57 3.63 5.84
CA PRO A 92 3.92 4.83 5.07
C PRO A 92 3.41 4.86 3.62
N HIS A 93 3.39 3.72 2.92
CA HIS A 93 2.93 3.68 1.51
C HIS A 93 1.43 3.98 1.39
N ALA A 94 0.62 3.40 2.28
CA ALA A 94 -0.81 3.69 2.32
C ALA A 94 -1.05 5.14 2.80
N ALA A 95 -0.19 5.68 3.67
CA ALA A 95 -0.25 7.08 4.08
C ALA A 95 0.00 8.03 2.90
N VAL A 96 0.97 7.74 2.03
CA VAL A 96 1.18 8.47 0.76
C VAL A 96 -0.08 8.47 -0.08
N ALA A 97 -0.68 7.30 -0.30
CA ALA A 97 -1.91 7.18 -1.09
C ALA A 97 -3.09 7.94 -0.45
N TYR A 98 -3.24 7.87 0.87
CA TYR A 98 -4.27 8.59 1.61
C TYR A 98 -4.10 10.11 1.51
N ARG A 99 -2.88 10.63 1.68
CA ARG A 99 -2.61 12.06 1.60
C ARG A 99 -2.85 12.61 0.19
N ALA A 100 -2.39 11.89 -0.83
CA ALA A 100 -2.67 12.22 -2.22
C ALA A 100 -4.18 12.25 -2.51
N LEU A 101 -4.91 11.25 -2.03
CA LEU A 101 -6.38 11.20 -2.16
C LEU A 101 -7.05 12.40 -1.49
N LYS A 102 -6.66 12.73 -0.26
CA LYS A 102 -7.24 13.88 0.47
C LYS A 102 -7.06 15.22 -0.24
N ARG A 103 -5.94 15.41 -0.94
CA ARG A 103 -5.70 16.65 -1.69
C ARG A 103 -6.60 16.78 -2.93
N GLU A 104 -7.03 15.64 -3.48
CA GLU A 104 -7.81 15.58 -4.71
C GLU A 104 -9.32 15.50 -4.49
N LEU A 105 -9.77 15.01 -3.34
CA LEU A 105 -11.20 14.87 -3.05
C LEU A 105 -11.91 16.22 -2.97
N GLN A 106 -13.04 16.32 -3.67
CA GLN A 106 -13.94 17.46 -3.60
C GLN A 106 -15.12 17.17 -2.65
N PRO A 107 -15.79 18.21 -2.14
CA PRO A 107 -16.96 18.01 -1.31
C PRO A 107 -18.01 17.11 -1.99
N GLY A 108 -18.47 16.09 -1.26
CA GLY A 108 -19.45 15.12 -1.77
C GLY A 108 -18.86 13.96 -2.59
N GLU A 109 -17.53 13.93 -2.79
CA GLU A 109 -16.88 12.79 -3.42
C GLU A 109 -16.47 11.73 -2.40
N TYR A 110 -16.50 10.48 -2.83
CA TYR A 110 -15.94 9.35 -2.09
C TYR A 110 -14.64 8.93 -2.74
N GLY A 111 -13.65 8.58 -1.91
CA GLY A 111 -12.35 8.13 -2.38
C GLY A 111 -11.97 6.78 -1.80
N LEU A 112 -11.20 6.02 -2.57
CA LEU A 112 -10.61 4.76 -2.16
C LEU A 112 -9.10 4.83 -2.37
N PHE A 113 -8.33 4.44 -1.37
CA PHE A 113 -6.90 4.23 -1.51
C PHE A 113 -6.54 2.78 -1.22
N LEU A 114 -5.45 2.31 -1.79
CA LEU A 114 -4.99 0.93 -1.64
C LEU A 114 -3.86 0.86 -0.62
N GLY A 115 -4.07 0.12 0.46
CA GLY A 115 -3.02 -0.31 1.39
C GLY A 115 -2.50 -1.68 0.95
N THR A 116 -1.22 -1.77 0.61
CA THR A 116 -0.63 -2.96 0.00
C THR A 116 0.39 -3.67 0.90
N ALA A 117 0.70 -3.10 2.05
CA ALA A 117 1.65 -3.66 3.01
C ALA A 117 1.07 -3.66 4.43
N HIS A 118 1.68 -4.45 5.30
CA HIS A 118 1.29 -4.51 6.72
C HIS A 118 2.22 -3.60 7.55
N PRO A 119 1.69 -2.83 8.53
CA PRO A 119 2.48 -1.92 9.36
C PRO A 119 3.68 -2.57 10.06
N ALA A 120 3.56 -3.82 10.46
CA ALA A 120 4.64 -4.59 11.07
C ALA A 120 5.88 -4.80 10.20
N LYS A 121 5.83 -4.46 8.92
CA LYS A 121 7.01 -4.44 8.04
C LYS A 121 7.85 -3.18 8.21
N PHE A 122 7.33 -2.17 8.89
CA PHE A 122 7.94 -0.86 9.06
C PHE A 122 7.95 -0.43 10.54
N PRO A 123 8.41 -1.29 11.48
CA PRO A 123 8.27 -1.03 12.91
C PRO A 123 8.96 0.28 13.32
N GLU A 124 10.16 0.53 12.80
CA GLU A 124 10.92 1.74 13.13
C GLU A 124 10.16 3.03 12.81
N VAL A 125 9.56 3.10 11.63
CA VAL A 125 8.77 4.27 11.20
C VAL A 125 7.49 4.38 12.02
N MET A 126 6.80 3.26 12.23
CA MET A 126 5.54 3.24 12.95
C MET A 126 5.71 3.61 14.43
N GLU A 127 6.76 3.09 15.07
CA GLU A 127 7.07 3.41 16.47
C GLU A 127 7.58 4.84 16.65
N ALA A 128 8.34 5.36 15.69
CA ALA A 128 8.76 6.76 15.71
C ALA A 128 7.56 7.72 15.64
N GLU A 129 6.52 7.38 14.86
CA GLU A 129 5.37 8.25 14.66
C GLU A 129 4.23 8.05 15.68
N LEU A 130 4.04 6.85 16.18
CA LEU A 130 2.88 6.48 16.99
C LEU A 130 3.23 5.98 18.40
N GLY A 131 4.50 5.77 18.69
CA GLY A 131 4.99 5.27 19.97
C GLY A 131 5.37 3.79 19.96
N ALA A 132 6.21 3.40 20.90
CA ALA A 132 6.73 2.03 21.03
C ALA A 132 5.60 1.00 21.22
N GLY A 133 5.75 -0.16 20.60
CA GLY A 133 4.82 -1.28 20.72
C GLY A 133 3.54 -1.17 19.89
N VAL A 134 3.36 -0.09 19.11
CA VAL A 134 2.16 0.11 18.27
C VAL A 134 1.99 -0.97 17.21
N VAL A 135 3.09 -1.58 16.77
CA VAL A 135 3.12 -2.67 15.77
C VAL A 135 3.58 -3.99 16.39
N ASP A 136 3.36 -4.16 17.68
CA ASP A 136 3.65 -5.43 18.35
C ASP A 136 2.84 -6.54 17.65
N VAL A 137 3.54 -7.27 16.78
CA VAL A 137 2.99 -8.46 16.15
C VAL A 137 3.18 -9.55 17.19
N PRO A 138 2.12 -10.10 17.79
CA PRO A 138 2.25 -11.30 18.58
C PRO A 138 3.05 -12.29 17.73
N GLU A 139 4.20 -12.75 18.22
CA GLU A 139 4.94 -13.81 17.56
C GLU A 139 3.92 -14.85 17.15
N ARG A 140 3.64 -14.95 15.86
CA ARG A 140 2.85 -16.06 15.35
C ARG A 140 3.69 -17.26 15.67
N HIS A 141 3.33 -17.88 16.79
CA HIS A 141 3.97 -19.08 17.24
C HIS A 141 4.15 -19.98 16.02
N ALA A 142 5.37 -20.45 15.84
CA ALA A 142 5.75 -21.40 14.81
C ALA A 142 5.07 -22.78 15.01
N ALA A 143 3.78 -22.79 15.26
CA ALA A 143 2.92 -23.93 15.53
C ALA A 143 1.58 -23.84 14.76
N ALA A 144 1.59 -23.25 13.57
CA ALA A 144 0.57 -23.61 12.60
C ALA A 144 1.04 -24.91 11.95
N GLY A 145 0.56 -26.04 12.45
CA GLY A 145 0.67 -27.31 11.75
C GLY A 145 0.14 -27.16 10.30
N PRO A 146 0.49 -28.07 9.38
CA PRO A 146 0.07 -27.99 8.01
C PRO A 146 -1.46 -27.90 7.94
N LEU A 147 -1.95 -26.90 7.20
CA LEU A 147 -3.35 -26.75 6.90
C LEU A 147 -3.78 -27.90 5.99
N GLY A 148 -4.90 -28.57 6.33
CA GLY A 148 -5.53 -29.50 5.43
C GLY A 148 -6.04 -28.81 4.16
N HIS A 149 -6.36 -29.59 3.15
CA HIS A 149 -6.83 -29.13 1.84
C HIS A 149 -8.08 -28.22 1.88
N ASP A 150 -8.82 -28.26 2.99
CA ASP A 150 -10.02 -27.45 3.27
C ASP A 150 -9.74 -26.17 4.09
N GLY A 151 -8.48 -25.87 4.37
CA GLY A 151 -8.10 -24.69 5.14
C GLY A 151 -8.34 -24.80 6.65
N ARG A 152 -8.67 -25.97 7.18
CA ARG A 152 -8.83 -26.21 8.61
C ARG A 152 -7.56 -26.78 9.23
N GLN A 153 -7.25 -26.37 10.46
CA GLN A 153 -6.18 -26.97 11.24
C GLN A 153 -6.53 -28.44 11.55
N LEU A 154 -5.63 -29.36 11.17
CA LEU A 154 -5.76 -30.75 11.56
C LEU A 154 -5.44 -30.85 13.06
N SER A 155 -6.44 -31.14 13.87
CA SER A 155 -6.25 -31.54 15.26
C SER A 155 -5.47 -32.86 15.26
N GLY A 156 -4.38 -32.90 16.05
CA GLY A 156 -3.54 -34.08 16.17
C GLY A 156 -4.36 -35.35 16.38
N ALA A 157 -4.08 -36.37 15.60
CA ALA A 157 -4.71 -37.65 15.72
C ALA A 157 -4.45 -38.24 17.13
N ASP A 158 -5.52 -38.51 17.82
CA ASP A 158 -5.53 -39.31 19.05
C ASP A 158 -4.95 -40.69 18.70
N ASP A 159 -3.77 -41.02 19.24
CA ASP A 159 -3.14 -42.33 19.10
C ASP A 159 -3.87 -43.33 20.02
N GLY A 160 -5.00 -43.79 19.52
CA GLY A 160 -5.82 -44.77 20.16
C GLY A 160 -5.19 -46.17 20.22
N ARG A 161 -4.10 -46.32 20.99
CA ARG A 161 -3.61 -47.66 21.40
C ARG A 161 -4.58 -48.27 22.37
N ARG A 162 -5.49 -49.15 21.88
CA ARG A 162 -6.23 -50.07 22.71
C ARG A 162 -5.27 -51.12 23.32
N PRO A 163 -5.30 -51.37 24.62
CA PRO A 163 -4.55 -52.47 25.20
C PRO A 163 -5.15 -53.79 24.73
N VAL A 164 -4.32 -54.66 24.17
CA VAL A 164 -4.65 -56.06 23.90
C VAL A 164 -4.76 -56.74 25.24
N ARG A 165 -5.98 -57.24 25.59
CA ARG A 165 -6.16 -58.18 26.67
C ARG A 165 -5.86 -59.59 26.13
N GLY A 166 -4.84 -60.25 26.74
CA GLY A 166 -4.62 -61.68 26.65
C GLY A 166 -5.60 -62.49 27.46
#